data_7050918d1ecdbfc7d2fbd59c7dd129a4
#
_entry.id   7050918d1ecdbfc7d2fbd59c7dd129a4
#
_cell.length_a   1.000
_cell.length_b   1.000
_cell.length_c   1.000
_cell.angle_alpha   90.00
_cell.angle_beta   90.00
_cell.angle_gamma   90.00
#
_symmetry.space_group_name_H-M   'P 1'
#
loop_
_entity.id
_entity.type
_entity.pdbx_description
1 polymer ?
#
loop_
_entity_poly.entity_id
_entity_poly.type
_entity_poly.pdbx_seq_one_letter_code
_entity_poly.pdbx_strand_id
1 'polypeptide(L)'
;SALVGDNVFQKNSNITWYNEKSLIDELEEISLNEPFEEEIFSLPVQFVNRSSSDFRGYSGTITSGKIKINNEVHVFSSKEKIKIIKILTPKGESDFAVKGQAVTLTLDKEVDISRGDLLCSVKNHNYFLSDQFASHIIWMNKEQMIPERNYIFKFINFQTIGKITDLVHKININSFEKIATKFLNLNEIGYAKVALNKNTIFNPYKNNKKLGSFVIIDQFNNQTVGAGVIEHELRRASNISWHQMSINKNLRSSINGQKPCVLWFTGLSGSGKSTIANIIEQKLHKLGKHTYLLDGDNVRHGLNKDLGFTDVDRVENIRRISEVSRLMVDAGLITIVSFISPFKSERKMARELVESDEFIEIYVDTSIEECEKRDPKGLYKKARSGKLKNFTGIDSNYEIPSSPEIILETKIKSAEELADEVILYLKQYNKI
;
A
#
# COMPACT_ATOMS: atom_id res chain seq x y z
N SER A 1 -13.44 -13.13 40.40
CA SER A 1 -13.94 -14.27 39.64
C SER A 1 -15.25 -13.90 38.94
N ALA A 2 -15.26 -13.80 37.63
CA ALA A 2 -16.48 -13.51 36.87
C ALA A 2 -17.55 -14.62 36.94
N LEU A 3 -17.12 -15.87 37.22
CA LEU A 3 -18.02 -17.02 37.30
C LEU A 3 -18.92 -17.03 38.55
N VAL A 4 -18.33 -16.63 39.71
CA VAL A 4 -19.02 -16.69 41.03
C VAL A 4 -19.26 -15.29 41.63
N GLY A 5 -18.77 -14.23 40.98
CA GLY A 5 -18.95 -12.83 41.39
C GLY A 5 -17.99 -12.35 42.47
N ASP A 6 -17.01 -13.16 42.89
CA ASP A 6 -16.05 -12.78 43.90
C ASP A 6 -15.22 -11.58 43.46
N ASN A 7 -15.14 -10.54 44.29
CA ASN A 7 -14.46 -9.25 44.05
C ASN A 7 -14.97 -8.49 42.77
N VAL A 8 -16.16 -8.80 42.27
CA VAL A 8 -16.79 -8.02 41.22
C VAL A 8 -17.54 -6.82 41.81
N PHE A 9 -18.53 -7.07 42.68
CA PHE A 9 -19.34 -6.04 43.35
C PHE A 9 -18.88 -5.74 44.79
N GLN A 10 -18.45 -6.76 45.52
CA GLN A 10 -18.02 -6.66 46.89
C GLN A 10 -16.78 -7.52 47.12
N LYS A 11 -15.95 -7.09 48.07
CA LYS A 11 -14.82 -7.91 48.53
C LYS A 11 -15.31 -9.24 49.07
N ASN A 12 -14.65 -10.32 48.66
CA ASN A 12 -14.93 -11.65 49.15
C ASN A 12 -13.68 -12.29 49.71
N SER A 13 -13.80 -12.97 50.87
CA SER A 13 -12.71 -13.69 51.54
C SER A 13 -12.20 -14.91 50.76
N ASN A 14 -12.88 -15.36 49.72
CA ASN A 14 -12.47 -16.48 48.88
C ASN A 14 -11.20 -16.18 48.05
N ILE A 15 -10.90 -14.88 47.79
CA ILE A 15 -9.71 -14.46 47.05
C ILE A 15 -8.73 -13.84 48.03
N THR A 16 -7.93 -14.68 48.68
CA THR A 16 -7.02 -14.28 49.78
C THR A 16 -5.76 -13.56 49.31
N TRP A 17 -5.39 -13.71 48.06
CA TRP A 17 -4.20 -13.10 47.46
C TRP A 17 -4.39 -11.66 46.96
N TYR A 18 -5.65 -11.19 46.88
CA TYR A 18 -5.98 -9.85 46.40
C TYR A 18 -6.75 -9.09 47.49
N ASN A 19 -6.14 -8.04 48.02
CA ASN A 19 -6.66 -7.25 49.11
C ASN A 19 -7.09 -5.82 48.73
N GLU A 20 -7.03 -5.50 47.43
CA GLU A 20 -7.43 -4.20 46.89
C GLU A 20 -8.95 -4.06 46.74
N LYS A 21 -9.42 -3.05 46.05
CA LYS A 21 -10.85 -2.74 45.83
C LYS A 21 -11.55 -3.79 44.97
N SER A 22 -12.89 -3.83 45.02
CA SER A 22 -13.65 -4.62 44.09
C SER A 22 -13.56 -4.01 42.68
N LEU A 23 -13.93 -4.76 41.63
CA LEU A 23 -13.93 -4.25 40.25
C LEU A 23 -14.86 -3.03 40.10
N ILE A 24 -16.03 -3.02 40.74
CA ILE A 24 -16.97 -1.90 40.69
C ILE A 24 -16.41 -0.68 41.40
N ASP A 25 -15.86 -0.85 42.62
CA ASP A 25 -15.24 0.27 43.34
C ASP A 25 -14.10 0.92 42.52
N GLU A 26 -13.28 0.10 41.86
CA GLU A 26 -12.21 0.59 40.98
C GLU A 26 -12.76 1.34 39.78
N LEU A 27 -13.80 0.82 39.14
CA LEU A 27 -14.46 1.48 37.99
C LEU A 27 -15.16 2.79 38.37
N GLU A 28 -15.73 2.88 39.55
CA GLU A 28 -16.38 4.11 40.03
C GLU A 28 -15.37 5.20 40.43
N GLU A 29 -14.20 4.82 40.89
CA GLU A 29 -13.14 5.74 41.27
C GLU A 29 -12.22 6.16 40.13
N ILE A 30 -12.18 5.41 39.03
CA ILE A 30 -11.41 5.79 37.85
C ILE A 30 -11.82 7.18 37.37
N SER A 31 -10.91 8.13 37.53
CA SER A 31 -11.10 9.45 36.94
C SER A 31 -11.02 9.37 35.42
N LEU A 32 -12.14 9.61 34.74
CA LEU A 32 -12.18 9.73 33.28
C LEU A 32 -11.57 11.06 32.79
N ASN A 33 -11.27 11.96 33.68
CA ASN A 33 -10.51 13.16 33.38
C ASN A 33 -9.04 12.77 33.23
N GLU A 34 -8.63 12.50 31.99
CA GLU A 34 -7.17 12.61 31.68
C GLU A 34 -6.75 13.98 32.23
N PRO A 35 -5.65 14.07 33.02
CA PRO A 35 -5.16 15.35 33.47
C PRO A 35 -5.05 16.25 32.25
N PHE A 36 -5.73 17.39 32.27
CA PHE A 36 -5.53 18.46 31.28
C PHE A 36 -4.12 19.03 31.51
N GLU A 37 -3.10 18.21 31.27
CA GLU A 37 -1.80 18.77 30.91
C GLU A 37 -2.07 19.68 29.74
N GLU A 38 -1.37 20.80 29.62
CA GLU A 38 -1.50 21.76 28.52
C GLU A 38 -1.22 21.04 27.18
N GLU A 39 -2.15 20.19 26.78
CA GLU A 39 -2.05 19.44 25.53
C GLU A 39 -2.00 20.44 24.39
N ILE A 40 -0.99 20.32 23.58
CA ILE A 40 -0.78 21.12 22.39
C ILE A 40 -1.95 20.93 21.45
N PHE A 41 -2.62 22.02 21.05
CA PHE A 41 -3.76 21.97 20.13
C PHE A 41 -3.38 21.33 18.82
N SER A 42 -4.26 20.43 18.33
CA SER A 42 -4.18 19.85 17.01
C SER A 42 -5.55 19.56 16.41
N LEU A 43 -5.71 19.93 15.14
CA LEU A 43 -6.89 19.69 14.33
C LEU A 43 -6.46 19.17 12.94
N PRO A 44 -6.60 17.85 12.68
CA PRO A 44 -6.47 17.34 11.33
C PRO A 44 -7.61 17.84 10.45
N VAL A 45 -7.30 18.46 9.32
CA VAL A 45 -8.29 18.98 8.39
C VAL A 45 -8.91 17.84 7.61
N GLN A 46 -10.20 17.59 7.85
CA GLN A 46 -10.98 16.52 7.21
C GLN A 46 -11.76 17.04 6.00
N PHE A 47 -12.16 18.32 6.04
CA PHE A 47 -12.95 18.93 4.99
C PHE A 47 -12.69 20.44 4.93
N VAL A 48 -12.64 21.01 3.72
CA VAL A 48 -12.60 22.45 3.50
C VAL A 48 -13.97 22.88 2.98
N ASN A 49 -14.69 23.66 3.80
CA ASN A 49 -16.03 24.12 3.50
C ASN A 49 -15.97 25.50 2.81
N ARG A 50 -16.63 25.61 1.66
CA ARG A 50 -16.82 26.86 0.89
C ARG A 50 -18.30 26.98 0.52
N SER A 51 -19.11 27.43 1.46
CA SER A 51 -20.56 27.59 1.26
C SER A 51 -20.92 28.83 0.44
N SER A 52 -20.02 29.82 0.38
CA SER A 52 -20.15 31.05 -0.44
C SER A 52 -18.76 31.52 -0.87
N SER A 53 -18.70 32.56 -1.75
CA SER A 53 -17.45 33.19 -2.15
C SER A 53 -16.64 33.75 -0.96
N ASP A 54 -17.33 34.19 0.08
CA ASP A 54 -16.74 34.89 1.21
C ASP A 54 -16.53 34.03 2.44
N PHE A 55 -16.94 32.74 2.36
CA PHE A 55 -16.78 31.79 3.47
C PHE A 55 -15.81 30.66 3.13
N ARG A 56 -14.75 30.57 3.92
CA ARG A 56 -13.81 29.44 3.89
C ARG A 56 -13.61 28.91 5.30
N GLY A 57 -14.10 27.70 5.55
CA GLY A 57 -14.02 27.05 6.85
C GLY A 57 -13.25 25.73 6.76
N TYR A 58 -12.44 25.43 7.77
CA TYR A 58 -11.63 24.23 7.87
C TYR A 58 -12.20 23.34 8.96
N SER A 59 -12.78 22.23 8.55
CA SER A 59 -13.54 21.33 9.42
C SER A 59 -12.72 20.12 9.81
N GLY A 60 -12.83 19.72 11.08
CA GLY A 60 -12.18 18.54 11.64
C GLY A 60 -12.59 18.30 13.09
N THR A 61 -12.08 17.20 13.65
CA THR A 61 -12.22 16.90 15.08
C THR A 61 -10.91 17.25 15.79
N ILE A 62 -10.96 18.03 16.86
CA ILE A 62 -9.79 18.34 17.67
C ILE A 62 -9.25 17.04 18.28
N THR A 63 -8.00 16.70 18.00
CA THR A 63 -7.36 15.46 18.46
C THR A 63 -6.57 15.64 19.73
N SER A 64 -6.15 16.87 20.04
CA SER A 64 -5.52 17.23 21.32
C SER A 64 -5.70 18.72 21.63
N GLY A 65 -5.60 19.06 22.91
CA GLY A 65 -5.58 20.42 23.42
C GLY A 65 -6.89 21.20 23.31
N LYS A 66 -6.75 22.52 23.44
CA LYS A 66 -7.85 23.49 23.43
C LYS A 66 -7.50 24.65 22.48
N ILE A 67 -8.50 25.19 21.80
CA ILE A 67 -8.38 26.37 20.93
C ILE A 67 -9.38 27.44 21.35
N LYS A 68 -9.01 28.70 21.24
CA LYS A 68 -9.85 29.88 21.47
C LYS A 68 -9.80 30.81 20.26
N ILE A 69 -10.82 31.66 20.11
CA ILE A 69 -10.79 32.77 19.17
C ILE A 69 -9.56 33.63 19.45
N ASN A 70 -8.96 34.17 18.38
CA ASN A 70 -7.71 34.94 18.37
C ASN A 70 -6.43 34.15 18.72
N ASN A 71 -6.52 32.82 19.00
CA ASN A 71 -5.30 32.03 19.14
C ASN A 71 -4.54 31.98 17.80
N GLU A 72 -3.22 32.05 17.89
CA GLU A 72 -2.31 31.84 16.78
C GLU A 72 -2.00 30.36 16.66
N VAL A 73 -2.21 29.82 15.47
CA VAL A 73 -1.88 28.45 15.09
C VAL A 73 -1.07 28.47 13.80
N HIS A 74 -0.50 27.35 13.41
CA HIS A 74 0.12 27.24 12.10
C HIS A 74 -0.33 25.98 11.35
N VAL A 75 -0.22 26.03 10.05
CA VAL A 75 -0.33 24.88 9.16
C VAL A 75 0.97 24.11 9.28
N PHE A 76 0.91 22.84 9.69
CA PHE A 76 2.12 22.06 9.97
C PHE A 76 3.02 21.88 8.73
N SER A 77 2.41 21.67 7.54
CA SER A 77 3.12 21.47 6.27
C SER A 77 3.87 22.71 5.79
N SER A 78 3.21 23.87 5.77
CA SER A 78 3.78 25.13 5.26
C SER A 78 4.47 25.97 6.34
N LYS A 79 4.25 25.68 7.63
CA LYS A 79 4.68 26.47 8.80
C LYS A 79 4.11 27.89 8.82
N GLU A 80 3.09 28.16 8.02
CA GLU A 80 2.45 29.47 7.93
C GLU A 80 1.61 29.74 9.18
N LYS A 81 1.81 30.90 9.81
CA LYS A 81 1.10 31.34 11.01
C LYS A 81 -0.20 32.02 10.63
N ILE A 82 -1.27 31.70 11.35
CA ILE A 82 -2.64 32.14 11.12
C ILE A 82 -3.36 32.34 12.45
N LYS A 83 -4.37 33.19 12.48
CA LYS A 83 -5.24 33.40 13.64
C LYS A 83 -6.62 32.82 13.41
N ILE A 84 -7.20 32.28 14.46
CA ILE A 84 -8.58 31.79 14.46
C ILE A 84 -9.53 32.98 14.67
N ILE A 85 -10.43 33.18 13.70
CA ILE A 85 -11.44 34.27 13.77
C ILE A 85 -12.74 33.75 14.37
N LYS A 86 -13.23 32.57 13.92
CA LYS A 86 -14.45 31.98 14.44
C LYS A 86 -14.28 30.47 14.66
N ILE A 87 -14.98 29.97 15.65
CA ILE A 87 -15.10 28.55 15.95
C ILE A 87 -16.59 28.19 15.82
N LEU A 88 -16.93 27.39 14.80
CA LEU A 88 -18.27 26.90 14.57
C LEU A 88 -18.37 25.47 15.06
N THR A 89 -19.35 25.18 15.92
CA THR A 89 -19.67 23.85 16.43
C THR A 89 -21.06 23.43 15.94
N PRO A 90 -21.46 22.16 16.06
CA PRO A 90 -22.84 21.75 15.75
C PRO A 90 -23.93 22.51 16.57
N LYS A 91 -23.53 23.12 17.67
CA LYS A 91 -24.44 23.92 18.53
C LYS A 91 -24.43 25.42 18.22
N GLY A 92 -23.62 25.87 17.22
CA GLY A 92 -23.44 27.27 16.86
C GLY A 92 -22.03 27.79 17.09
N GLU A 93 -21.86 29.12 17.04
CA GLU A 93 -20.57 29.77 17.34
C GLU A 93 -20.15 29.56 18.79
N SER A 94 -18.85 29.42 19.03
CA SER A 94 -18.26 29.24 20.35
C SER A 94 -16.96 30.01 20.48
N ASP A 95 -16.66 30.52 21.67
CA ASP A 95 -15.40 31.23 21.94
C ASP A 95 -14.21 30.28 22.08
N PHE A 96 -14.45 29.02 22.35
CA PHE A 96 -13.42 27.99 22.48
C PHE A 96 -13.94 26.60 22.10
N ALA A 97 -13.01 25.71 21.83
CA ALA A 97 -13.28 24.28 21.66
C ALA A 97 -12.15 23.43 22.22
N VAL A 98 -12.47 22.17 22.59
CA VAL A 98 -11.55 21.25 23.25
C VAL A 98 -11.45 19.91 22.50
N LYS A 99 -10.47 19.11 22.87
CA LYS A 99 -10.25 17.74 22.39
C LYS A 99 -11.57 16.95 22.31
N GLY A 100 -11.77 16.24 21.22
CA GLY A 100 -12.96 15.43 20.93
C GLY A 100 -14.10 16.17 20.22
N GLN A 101 -14.10 17.49 20.20
CA GLN A 101 -15.14 18.28 19.54
C GLN A 101 -14.91 18.39 18.03
N ALA A 102 -15.97 18.20 17.25
CA ALA A 102 -16.01 18.51 15.84
C ALA A 102 -16.27 20.00 15.65
N VAL A 103 -15.40 20.67 14.89
CA VAL A 103 -15.45 22.12 14.70
C VAL A 103 -15.13 22.50 13.25
N THR A 104 -15.60 23.70 12.85
CA THR A 104 -15.14 24.39 11.66
C THR A 104 -14.48 25.71 12.09
N LEU A 105 -13.21 25.85 11.73
CA LEU A 105 -12.44 27.07 12.04
C LEU A 105 -12.41 28.00 10.83
N THR A 106 -12.60 29.30 11.03
CA THR A 106 -12.30 30.33 10.04
C THR A 106 -11.04 31.07 10.43
N LEU A 107 -10.29 31.54 9.45
CA LEU A 107 -8.96 32.09 9.61
C LEU A 107 -8.94 33.59 9.20
N ASP A 108 -7.94 34.31 9.70
CA ASP A 108 -7.73 35.77 9.43
C ASP A 108 -7.25 36.06 8.01
N LYS A 109 -6.74 35.05 7.30
CA LYS A 109 -6.27 35.16 5.91
C LYS A 109 -6.51 33.88 5.15
N GLU A 110 -6.52 33.98 3.84
CA GLU A 110 -6.56 32.82 2.96
C GLU A 110 -5.19 32.14 2.93
N VAL A 111 -5.20 30.84 3.20
CA VAL A 111 -4.02 29.97 3.21
C VAL A 111 -4.34 28.73 2.40
N ASP A 112 -3.33 28.18 1.72
CA ASP A 112 -3.49 26.92 1.00
C ASP A 112 -3.48 25.74 2.00
N ILE A 113 -4.69 25.37 2.42
CA ILE A 113 -4.95 24.25 3.32
C ILE A 113 -5.92 23.32 2.64
N SER A 114 -5.59 22.05 2.63
CA SER A 114 -6.39 20.99 2.04
C SER A 114 -6.72 19.87 3.05
N ARG A 115 -7.56 18.95 2.63
CA ARG A 115 -7.79 17.73 3.38
C ARG A 115 -6.48 16.95 3.51
N GLY A 116 -6.11 16.57 4.74
CA GLY A 116 -4.84 15.90 5.05
C GLY A 116 -3.88 16.79 5.83
N ASP A 117 -4.02 18.11 5.76
CA ASP A 117 -3.22 19.03 6.54
C ASP A 117 -3.57 19.00 8.04
N LEU A 118 -2.67 19.55 8.86
CA LEU A 118 -2.82 19.65 10.30
C LEU A 118 -2.68 21.13 10.73
N LEU A 119 -3.69 21.62 11.43
CA LEU A 119 -3.61 22.88 12.17
C LEU A 119 -3.16 22.58 13.60
N CYS A 120 -2.11 23.25 14.07
CA CYS A 120 -1.54 23.01 15.38
C CYS A 120 -0.98 24.28 16.02
N SER A 121 -0.79 24.26 17.35
CA SER A 121 -0.17 25.38 18.09
C SER A 121 1.25 25.64 17.61
N VAL A 122 1.75 26.87 17.80
CA VAL A 122 3.10 27.28 17.37
C VAL A 122 4.22 26.64 18.18
N LYS A 123 3.93 26.16 19.39
CA LYS A 123 4.93 25.59 20.32
C LYS A 123 5.13 24.09 20.09
N ASN A 124 6.38 23.66 20.19
CA ASN A 124 6.95 22.28 20.13
C ASN A 124 5.98 21.16 19.77
N HIS A 125 6.19 20.57 18.59
CA HIS A 125 5.38 19.46 18.09
C HIS A 125 6.23 18.23 17.90
N ASN A 126 5.75 17.10 18.41
CA ASN A 126 6.26 15.77 18.07
C ASN A 126 5.49 15.15 16.89
N TYR A 127 5.02 16.01 15.93
CA TYR A 127 4.44 15.53 14.67
C TYR A 127 5.54 15.29 13.66
N PHE A 128 5.33 14.28 12.84
CA PHE A 128 6.24 13.89 11.76
C PHE A 128 5.53 14.04 10.42
N LEU A 129 6.26 14.47 9.41
CA LEU A 129 5.83 14.46 8.01
C LEU A 129 6.71 13.47 7.27
N SER A 130 6.23 12.26 7.06
CA SER A 130 7.02 11.19 6.45
C SER A 130 6.14 10.23 5.66
N ASP A 131 6.74 9.55 4.71
CA ASP A 131 6.15 8.44 3.96
C ASP A 131 6.50 7.07 4.55
N GLN A 132 7.30 7.03 5.64
CA GLN A 132 7.77 5.77 6.23
C GLN A 132 7.69 5.79 7.76
N PHE A 133 7.17 4.71 8.32
CA PHE A 133 7.09 4.54 9.76
C PHE A 133 7.10 3.06 10.17
N ALA A 134 7.49 2.82 11.42
CA ALA A 134 7.34 1.54 12.08
C ALA A 134 6.00 1.48 12.81
N SER A 135 5.34 0.34 12.79
CA SER A 135 4.01 0.16 13.36
C SER A 135 3.77 -1.25 13.86
N HIS A 136 2.89 -1.38 14.86
CA HIS A 136 2.26 -2.66 15.16
C HIS A 136 1.00 -2.79 14.31
N ILE A 137 0.82 -3.93 13.66
CA ILE A 137 -0.30 -4.24 12.76
C ILE A 137 -0.99 -5.49 13.27
N ILE A 138 -2.32 -5.43 13.39
CA ILE A 138 -3.17 -6.60 13.52
C ILE A 138 -3.74 -6.96 12.14
N TRP A 139 -3.58 -8.22 11.75
CA TRP A 139 -4.13 -8.70 10.49
C TRP A 139 -5.51 -9.34 10.70
N MET A 140 -6.49 -8.93 9.90
CA MET A 140 -7.91 -9.28 10.07
C MET A 140 -8.48 -10.08 8.91
N ASN A 141 -7.67 -10.42 7.90
CA ASN A 141 -8.13 -11.19 6.75
C ASN A 141 -7.77 -12.68 6.90
N LYS A 142 -8.59 -13.55 6.29
CA LYS A 142 -8.32 -15.00 6.19
C LYS A 142 -7.10 -15.29 5.30
N GLU A 143 -6.90 -14.50 4.24
CA GLU A 143 -5.69 -14.55 3.43
C GLU A 143 -4.52 -13.94 4.20
N GLN A 144 -3.34 -14.52 4.02
CA GLN A 144 -2.12 -14.05 4.69
C GLN A 144 -1.74 -12.64 4.26
N MET A 145 -1.23 -11.85 5.20
CA MET A 145 -0.57 -10.60 4.89
C MET A 145 0.76 -10.89 4.20
N ILE A 146 0.94 -10.30 3.03
CA ILE A 146 2.14 -10.45 2.21
C ILE A 146 2.86 -9.11 2.14
N PRO A 147 4.14 -8.99 2.57
CA PRO A 147 4.95 -7.80 2.38
C PRO A 147 5.07 -7.41 0.90
N GLU A 148 5.36 -6.14 0.63
CA GLU A 148 5.51 -5.51 -0.69
C GLU A 148 4.23 -5.42 -1.53
N ARG A 149 3.12 -5.98 -1.06
CA ARG A 149 1.80 -5.84 -1.70
C ARG A 149 1.22 -4.45 -1.40
N ASN A 150 0.59 -3.83 -2.40
CA ASN A 150 -0.05 -2.54 -2.26
C ASN A 150 -1.42 -2.66 -1.59
N TYR A 151 -1.65 -1.80 -0.58
CA TYR A 151 -2.92 -1.63 0.13
C TYR A 151 -3.30 -0.15 0.18
N ILE A 152 -4.55 0.15 0.48
CA ILE A 152 -4.98 1.50 0.85
C ILE A 152 -4.81 1.65 2.36
N PHE A 153 -4.01 2.62 2.77
CA PHE A 153 -3.86 3.05 4.16
C PHE A 153 -4.78 4.23 4.40
N LYS A 154 -5.75 4.06 5.30
CA LYS A 154 -6.72 5.09 5.66
C LYS A 154 -6.43 5.64 7.05
N PHE A 155 -6.13 6.92 7.11
CA PHE A 155 -5.89 7.70 8.32
C PHE A 155 -7.14 8.54 8.67
N ILE A 156 -7.07 9.30 9.75
CA ILE A 156 -8.20 10.10 10.23
C ILE A 156 -8.72 11.12 9.20
N ASN A 157 -7.85 11.72 8.42
CA ASN A 157 -8.18 12.83 7.53
C ASN A 157 -7.87 12.60 6.04
N PHE A 158 -7.18 11.50 5.69
CA PHE A 158 -6.87 11.17 4.29
C PHE A 158 -6.63 9.68 4.10
N GLN A 159 -6.44 9.27 2.85
CA GLN A 159 -6.03 7.91 2.49
C GLN A 159 -4.98 7.96 1.37
N THR A 160 -4.11 6.97 1.35
CA THR A 160 -3.08 6.81 0.34
C THR A 160 -2.77 5.34 0.09
N ILE A 161 -2.19 5.05 -1.06
CA ILE A 161 -1.63 3.73 -1.33
C ILE A 161 -0.30 3.62 -0.61
N GLY A 162 -0.02 2.45 -0.10
CA GLY A 162 1.24 2.11 0.54
C GLY A 162 1.41 0.61 0.64
N LYS A 163 2.52 0.19 1.21
CA LYS A 163 2.88 -1.21 1.38
C LYS A 163 3.57 -1.46 2.71
N ILE A 164 3.47 -2.69 3.17
CA ILE A 164 4.28 -3.19 4.28
C ILE A 164 5.58 -3.68 3.65
N THR A 165 6.69 -2.96 3.87
CA THR A 165 7.98 -3.25 3.24
C THR A 165 8.76 -4.36 3.95
N ASP A 166 8.51 -4.50 5.26
CA ASP A 166 9.22 -5.50 6.07
C ASP A 166 8.35 -5.89 7.26
N LEU A 167 8.27 -7.18 7.54
CA LEU A 167 7.67 -7.72 8.74
C LEU A 167 8.79 -8.25 9.64
N VAL A 168 9.13 -7.47 10.66
CA VAL A 168 10.29 -7.75 11.52
C VAL A 168 10.06 -8.99 12.40
N HIS A 169 8.88 -9.06 13.03
CA HIS A 169 8.46 -10.20 13.85
C HIS A 169 6.95 -10.16 14.09
N LYS A 170 6.37 -11.29 14.45
CA LYS A 170 5.05 -11.36 15.06
C LYS A 170 5.14 -11.52 16.58
N ILE A 171 4.08 -11.15 17.27
CA ILE A 171 3.97 -11.24 18.73
C ILE A 171 3.09 -12.43 19.06
N ASN A 172 3.59 -13.36 19.89
CA ASN A 172 2.76 -14.39 20.49
C ASN A 172 1.91 -13.71 21.60
N ILE A 173 0.59 -13.68 21.42
CA ILE A 173 -0.33 -13.01 22.35
C ILE A 173 -0.39 -13.64 23.74
N ASN A 174 0.05 -14.89 23.89
CA ASN A 174 0.04 -15.60 25.19
C ASN A 174 1.36 -15.44 25.97
N SER A 175 2.51 -15.52 25.26
CA SER A 175 3.84 -15.43 25.89
C SER A 175 4.51 -14.06 25.70
N PHE A 176 3.96 -13.18 24.87
CA PHE A 176 4.53 -11.91 24.42
C PHE A 176 5.90 -12.03 23.74
N GLU A 177 6.28 -13.24 23.34
CA GLU A 177 7.52 -13.49 22.63
C GLU A 177 7.48 -12.98 21.19
N LYS A 178 8.61 -12.49 20.73
CA LYS A 178 8.83 -12.03 19.37
C LYS A 178 9.27 -13.19 18.49
N ILE A 179 8.48 -13.55 17.52
CA ILE A 179 8.71 -14.68 16.61
C ILE A 179 9.01 -14.15 15.22
N ALA A 180 10.17 -14.49 14.66
CA ALA A 180 10.52 -14.13 13.29
C ALA A 180 9.52 -14.77 12.31
N THR A 181 8.99 -13.98 11.38
CA THR A 181 8.03 -14.43 10.36
C THR A 181 8.08 -13.50 9.15
N LYS A 182 7.65 -14.02 7.99
CA LYS A 182 7.53 -13.24 6.75
C LYS A 182 6.08 -12.86 6.42
N PHE A 183 5.10 -13.35 7.17
CA PHE A 183 3.67 -13.10 6.94
C PHE A 183 2.90 -13.08 8.26
N LEU A 184 1.70 -12.51 8.24
CA LEU A 184 0.72 -12.60 9.33
C LEU A 184 -0.51 -13.36 8.86
N ASN A 185 -1.00 -14.27 9.70
CA ASN A 185 -2.31 -14.91 9.54
C ASN A 185 -3.40 -14.08 10.24
N LEU A 186 -4.65 -14.50 10.04
CA LEU A 186 -5.81 -13.92 10.72
C LEU A 186 -5.59 -13.83 12.23
N ASN A 187 -5.87 -12.64 12.80
CA ASN A 187 -5.74 -12.30 14.22
C ASN A 187 -4.30 -12.33 14.77
N GLU A 188 -3.29 -12.37 13.92
CA GLU A 188 -1.90 -12.22 14.37
C GLU A 188 -1.50 -10.74 14.42
N ILE A 189 -0.67 -10.40 15.41
CA ILE A 189 -0.10 -9.07 15.58
C ILE A 189 1.37 -9.12 15.20
N GLY A 190 1.80 -8.18 14.34
CA GLY A 190 3.19 -8.05 13.92
C GLY A 190 3.74 -6.66 14.07
N TYR A 191 5.05 -6.56 14.20
CA TYR A 191 5.81 -5.32 14.10
C TYR A 191 6.38 -5.20 12.71
N ALA A 192 6.01 -4.13 12.01
CA ALA A 192 6.25 -3.98 10.60
C ALA A 192 6.75 -2.57 10.23
N LYS A 193 7.45 -2.47 9.11
CA LYS A 193 7.80 -1.22 8.45
C LYS A 193 6.81 -0.95 7.31
N VAL A 194 6.31 0.26 7.26
CA VAL A 194 5.33 0.70 6.25
C VAL A 194 5.95 1.80 5.41
N ALA A 195 5.73 1.75 4.11
CA ALA A 195 6.05 2.82 3.17
C ALA A 195 4.78 3.24 2.41
N LEU A 196 4.52 4.53 2.36
CA LEU A 196 3.38 5.15 1.68
C LEU A 196 3.84 5.83 0.39
N ASN A 197 2.92 6.01 -0.56
CA ASN A 197 3.20 6.74 -1.80
C ASN A 197 3.19 8.27 -1.62
N LYS A 198 2.68 8.77 -0.48
CA LYS A 198 2.64 10.20 -0.15
C LYS A 198 3.04 10.41 1.30
N ASN A 199 3.75 11.51 1.55
CA ASN A 199 4.02 11.96 2.91
C ASN A 199 2.71 12.16 3.67
N THR A 200 2.69 11.73 4.93
CA THR A 200 1.59 11.91 5.84
C THR A 200 2.05 12.57 7.13
N ILE A 201 1.14 13.33 7.73
CA ILE A 201 1.38 13.93 9.05
C ILE A 201 0.82 12.96 10.09
N PHE A 202 1.68 12.51 11.00
CA PHE A 202 1.30 11.61 12.07
C PHE A 202 2.00 11.93 13.39
N ASN A 203 1.53 11.30 14.45
CA ASN A 203 2.17 11.28 15.77
C ASN A 203 2.22 9.83 16.25
N PRO A 204 3.23 9.37 16.97
CA PRO A 204 3.20 8.06 17.61
C PRO A 204 1.91 7.83 18.41
N TYR A 205 1.35 6.64 18.31
CA TYR A 205 0.06 6.30 18.93
C TYR A 205 -0.02 6.60 20.41
N LYS A 206 1.09 6.38 21.15
CA LYS A 206 1.20 6.69 22.58
C LYS A 206 0.97 8.17 22.90
N ASN A 207 1.27 9.08 21.95
CA ASN A 207 1.14 10.52 22.14
C ASN A 207 -0.21 11.04 21.62
N ASN A 208 -0.70 10.51 20.51
CA ASN A 208 -2.00 10.86 19.93
C ASN A 208 -2.63 9.66 19.23
N LYS A 209 -3.60 9.02 19.92
CA LYS A 209 -4.24 7.80 19.43
C LYS A 209 -4.87 7.95 18.05
N LYS A 210 -5.47 9.10 17.75
CA LYS A 210 -6.17 9.35 16.48
C LYS A 210 -5.23 9.61 15.30
N LEU A 211 -4.15 10.37 15.53
CA LEU A 211 -3.13 10.64 14.51
C LEU A 211 -2.10 9.52 14.36
N GLY A 212 -2.02 8.63 15.34
CA GLY A 212 -1.10 7.50 15.35
C GLY A 212 -1.73 6.17 14.96
N SER A 213 -2.93 6.15 14.40
CA SER A 213 -3.61 4.92 13.99
C SER A 213 -4.07 4.97 12.54
N PHE A 214 -4.16 3.80 11.91
CA PHE A 214 -4.63 3.65 10.53
C PHE A 214 -5.35 2.31 10.32
N VAL A 215 -6.11 2.25 9.23
CA VAL A 215 -6.77 1.05 8.74
C VAL A 215 -6.17 0.64 7.41
N ILE A 216 -5.99 -0.66 7.20
CA ILE A 216 -5.48 -1.24 5.96
C ILE A 216 -6.67 -1.83 5.19
N ILE A 217 -6.80 -1.45 3.93
CA ILE A 217 -7.92 -1.81 3.06
C ILE A 217 -7.36 -2.45 1.79
N ASP A 218 -7.94 -3.56 1.38
CA ASP A 218 -7.63 -4.19 0.10
C ASP A 218 -8.15 -3.34 -1.06
N GLN A 219 -7.31 -3.15 -2.11
CA GLN A 219 -7.62 -2.25 -3.24
C GLN A 219 -8.71 -2.78 -4.19
N PHE A 220 -8.98 -4.08 -4.18
CA PHE A 220 -9.87 -4.70 -5.16
C PHE A 220 -11.29 -4.89 -4.63
N ASN A 221 -11.39 -5.35 -3.38
CA ASN A 221 -12.67 -5.65 -2.77
C ASN A 221 -13.12 -4.59 -1.74
N ASN A 222 -12.26 -3.59 -1.46
CA ASN A 222 -12.48 -2.54 -0.46
C ASN A 222 -12.74 -3.06 0.97
N GLN A 223 -12.36 -4.29 1.25
CA GLN A 223 -12.49 -4.87 2.59
C GLN A 223 -11.37 -4.37 3.49
N THR A 224 -11.71 -4.12 4.76
CA THR A 224 -10.71 -3.89 5.80
C THR A 224 -9.99 -5.20 6.08
N VAL A 225 -8.69 -5.23 5.83
CA VAL A 225 -7.83 -6.42 5.99
C VAL A 225 -6.91 -6.31 7.18
N GLY A 226 -6.76 -5.14 7.77
CA GLY A 226 -5.96 -4.94 8.97
C GLY A 226 -6.12 -3.55 9.55
N ALA A 227 -5.51 -3.35 10.70
CA ALA A 227 -5.37 -2.06 11.35
C ALA A 227 -4.00 -1.96 12.01
N GLY A 228 -3.51 -0.74 12.22
CA GLY A 228 -2.22 -0.56 12.85
C GLY A 228 -2.10 0.71 13.68
N VAL A 229 -1.07 0.70 14.55
CA VAL A 229 -0.69 1.82 15.39
C VAL A 229 0.77 2.18 15.13
N ILE A 230 1.02 3.46 14.88
CA ILE A 230 2.35 3.98 14.57
C ILE A 230 3.18 4.08 15.83
N GLU A 231 4.39 3.56 15.80
CA GLU A 231 5.31 3.62 16.93
C GLU A 231 6.30 4.76 16.77
N HIS A 232 6.97 4.86 15.62
CA HIS A 232 7.90 5.96 15.33
C HIS A 232 8.12 6.13 13.83
N GLU A 233 8.67 7.28 13.46
CA GLU A 233 9.11 7.59 12.11
C GLU A 233 10.32 6.73 11.73
N LEU A 234 10.36 6.27 10.47
CA LEU A 234 11.55 5.71 9.86
C LEU A 234 12.20 6.79 8.97
N ARG A 235 13.41 7.16 9.30
CA ARG A 235 14.17 8.12 8.48
C ARG A 235 14.65 7.44 7.21
N ARG A 236 14.14 7.87 6.07
CA ARG A 236 14.77 7.60 4.78
C ARG A 236 16.11 8.34 4.76
N ALA A 237 17.10 7.80 4.07
CA ALA A 237 18.33 8.56 3.80
C ALA A 237 17.91 9.86 3.09
N SER A 238 17.90 10.98 3.82
CA SER A 238 17.41 12.30 3.37
C SER A 238 18.27 12.91 2.24
N ASN A 239 19.33 12.21 1.83
CA ASN A 239 20.28 12.64 0.82
C ASN A 239 19.95 12.14 -0.59
N ILE A 240 18.82 11.45 -0.80
CA ILE A 240 18.43 11.00 -2.14
C ILE A 240 17.55 12.10 -2.75
N SER A 241 18.13 12.89 -3.64
CA SER A 241 17.40 13.85 -4.48
C SER A 241 17.33 13.30 -5.91
N TRP A 242 16.19 13.51 -6.56
CA TRP A 242 16.05 13.18 -7.97
C TRP A 242 16.91 14.14 -8.81
N HIS A 243 17.89 13.60 -9.52
CA HIS A 243 18.67 14.37 -10.49
C HIS A 243 17.96 14.37 -11.84
N GLN A 244 17.62 15.56 -12.32
CA GLN A 244 17.09 15.72 -13.66
C GLN A 244 18.23 15.56 -14.67
N MET A 245 18.22 14.43 -15.40
CA MET A 245 19.24 14.13 -16.41
C MET A 245 18.93 14.90 -17.71
N SER A 246 19.99 15.36 -18.40
CA SER A 246 19.85 16.07 -19.68
C SER A 246 19.32 15.16 -20.79
N ILE A 247 19.62 13.88 -20.75
CA ILE A 247 19.09 12.87 -21.67
C ILE A 247 17.92 12.15 -20.99
N ASN A 248 16.73 12.30 -21.55
CA ASN A 248 15.49 11.73 -21.05
C ASN A 248 14.91 10.65 -21.99
N LYS A 249 13.84 10.01 -21.58
CA LYS A 249 13.11 8.99 -22.32
C LYS A 249 12.76 9.42 -23.75
N ASN A 250 12.27 10.64 -23.94
CA ASN A 250 11.85 11.15 -25.25
C ASN A 250 13.03 11.26 -26.24
N LEU A 251 14.18 11.73 -25.76
CA LEU A 251 15.38 11.81 -26.59
C LEU A 251 15.90 10.43 -26.99
N ARG A 252 15.89 9.47 -26.06
CA ARG A 252 16.27 8.08 -26.35
C ARG A 252 15.31 7.42 -27.35
N SER A 253 13.99 7.61 -27.15
CA SER A 253 12.94 7.10 -28.03
C SER A 253 13.06 7.63 -29.45
N SER A 254 13.38 8.92 -29.59
CA SER A 254 13.60 9.56 -30.91
C SER A 254 14.76 8.94 -31.67
N ILE A 255 15.87 8.67 -30.99
CA ILE A 255 17.05 8.00 -31.59
C ILE A 255 16.68 6.57 -32.00
N ASN A 256 15.94 5.85 -31.16
CA ASN A 256 15.55 4.46 -31.41
C ASN A 256 14.43 4.33 -32.45
N GLY A 257 13.78 5.43 -32.88
CA GLY A 257 12.68 5.43 -33.83
C GLY A 257 11.49 4.56 -33.41
N GLN A 258 11.17 4.54 -32.11
CA GLN A 258 10.09 3.73 -31.52
C GLN A 258 9.52 4.39 -30.26
N LYS A 259 8.29 4.01 -29.89
CA LYS A 259 7.71 4.38 -28.61
C LYS A 259 7.95 3.26 -27.60
N PRO A 260 8.68 3.50 -26.52
CA PRO A 260 8.97 2.47 -25.53
C PRO A 260 7.69 2.03 -24.84
N CYS A 261 7.59 0.75 -24.51
CA CYS A 261 6.48 0.18 -23.78
C CYS A 261 6.85 -1.15 -23.15
N VAL A 262 6.02 -1.61 -22.21
CA VAL A 262 6.11 -2.94 -21.60
C VAL A 262 5.05 -3.83 -22.23
N LEU A 263 5.46 -4.95 -22.79
CA LEU A 263 4.59 -6.05 -23.19
C LEU A 263 4.57 -7.06 -22.04
N TRP A 264 3.57 -6.99 -21.19
CA TRP A 264 3.49 -7.79 -19.97
C TRP A 264 2.67 -9.05 -20.18
N PHE A 265 3.33 -10.17 -20.43
CA PHE A 265 2.69 -11.47 -20.55
C PHE A 265 2.36 -12.06 -19.18
N THR A 266 1.13 -12.51 -19.02
CA THR A 266 0.65 -13.26 -17.85
C THR A 266 -0.13 -14.49 -18.28
N GLY A 267 -0.17 -15.52 -17.43
CA GLY A 267 -0.85 -16.79 -17.68
C GLY A 267 -0.17 -17.96 -16.98
N LEU A 268 -0.80 -19.13 -16.98
CA LEU A 268 -0.33 -20.34 -16.32
C LEU A 268 1.03 -20.83 -16.84
N SER A 269 1.74 -21.63 -16.06
CA SER A 269 2.93 -22.33 -16.56
C SER A 269 2.53 -23.24 -17.74
N GLY A 270 3.37 -23.31 -18.77
CA GLY A 270 3.04 -24.12 -19.97
C GLY A 270 2.00 -23.49 -20.91
N SER A 271 1.50 -22.27 -20.64
CA SER A 271 0.51 -21.61 -21.54
C SER A 271 1.10 -21.13 -22.88
N GLY A 272 2.43 -21.06 -23.02
CA GLY A 272 3.08 -20.63 -24.27
C GLY A 272 3.69 -19.23 -24.22
N LYS A 273 3.64 -18.50 -23.10
CA LYS A 273 4.17 -17.13 -22.94
C LYS A 273 5.56 -16.92 -23.53
N SER A 274 6.55 -17.68 -23.05
CA SER A 274 7.95 -17.51 -23.47
C SER A 274 8.16 -17.81 -24.96
N THR A 275 7.40 -18.76 -25.53
CA THR A 275 7.46 -19.09 -26.94
C THR A 275 6.94 -17.90 -27.78
N ILE A 276 5.76 -17.39 -27.46
CA ILE A 276 5.15 -16.27 -28.17
C ILE A 276 6.01 -15.00 -27.99
N ALA A 277 6.47 -14.71 -26.77
CA ALA A 277 7.31 -13.58 -26.45
C ALA A 277 8.63 -13.60 -27.27
N ASN A 278 9.26 -14.74 -27.38
CA ASN A 278 10.49 -14.91 -28.20
C ASN A 278 10.24 -14.69 -29.69
N ILE A 279 9.11 -15.15 -30.25
CA ILE A 279 8.74 -14.90 -31.64
C ILE A 279 8.50 -13.41 -31.90
N ILE A 280 7.81 -12.73 -30.96
CA ILE A 280 7.59 -11.29 -31.05
C ILE A 280 8.91 -10.54 -31.03
N GLU A 281 9.82 -10.89 -30.12
CA GLU A 281 11.14 -10.28 -30.07
C GLU A 281 11.90 -10.45 -31.39
N GLN A 282 11.89 -11.64 -31.98
CA GLN A 282 12.51 -11.89 -33.29
C GLN A 282 11.88 -11.04 -34.41
N LYS A 283 10.53 -10.92 -34.43
CA LYS A 283 9.83 -10.08 -35.42
C LYS A 283 10.16 -8.60 -35.24
N LEU A 284 10.18 -8.09 -34.02
CA LEU A 284 10.55 -6.71 -33.70
C LEU A 284 12.02 -6.42 -34.08
N HIS A 285 12.92 -7.36 -33.79
CA HIS A 285 14.33 -7.25 -34.16
C HIS A 285 14.50 -7.16 -35.69
N LYS A 286 13.78 -7.99 -36.48
CA LYS A 286 13.76 -7.90 -37.95
C LYS A 286 13.23 -6.56 -38.45
N LEU A 287 12.37 -5.88 -37.69
CA LEU A 287 11.89 -4.54 -37.97
C LEU A 287 12.83 -3.42 -37.52
N GLY A 288 14.03 -3.76 -37.04
CA GLY A 288 15.01 -2.81 -36.55
C GLY A 288 14.65 -2.16 -35.20
N LYS A 289 13.76 -2.78 -34.42
CA LYS A 289 13.33 -2.26 -33.12
C LYS A 289 14.25 -2.75 -31.99
N HIS A 290 14.49 -1.87 -31.02
CA HIS A 290 15.29 -2.14 -29.85
C HIS A 290 14.43 -2.76 -28.75
N THR A 291 14.69 -4.02 -28.46
CA THR A 291 13.88 -4.82 -27.51
C THR A 291 14.75 -5.44 -26.41
N TYR A 292 14.11 -5.86 -25.33
CA TYR A 292 14.70 -6.75 -24.33
C TYR A 292 13.66 -7.68 -23.73
N LEU A 293 13.91 -8.99 -23.80
CA LEU A 293 13.05 -10.03 -23.24
C LEU A 293 13.50 -10.40 -21.82
N LEU A 294 12.66 -10.09 -20.85
CA LEU A 294 12.78 -10.55 -19.46
C LEU A 294 11.94 -11.84 -19.28
N ASP A 295 12.61 -12.99 -19.36
CA ASP A 295 11.98 -14.29 -19.14
C ASP A 295 12.11 -14.72 -17.68
N GLY A 296 11.01 -15.29 -17.11
CA GLY A 296 10.92 -15.64 -15.70
C GLY A 296 11.93 -16.67 -15.22
N ASP A 297 12.33 -17.60 -16.06
CA ASP A 297 13.37 -18.59 -15.69
C ASP A 297 14.76 -17.95 -15.78
N ASN A 298 15.03 -17.18 -16.83
CA ASN A 298 16.33 -16.56 -17.04
C ASN A 298 16.71 -15.58 -15.93
N VAL A 299 15.80 -14.73 -15.47
CA VAL A 299 16.10 -13.77 -14.40
C VAL A 299 16.34 -14.43 -13.05
N ARG A 300 15.83 -15.66 -12.83
CA ARG A 300 16.07 -16.43 -11.62
C ARG A 300 17.50 -17.03 -11.56
N HIS A 301 18.24 -17.04 -12.66
CA HIS A 301 19.66 -17.39 -12.64
C HIS A 301 20.57 -16.23 -12.16
N GLY A 302 20.06 -15.01 -12.15
CA GLY A 302 20.82 -13.81 -11.75
C GLY A 302 20.07 -12.94 -10.75
N LEU A 303 19.30 -11.97 -11.27
CA LEU A 303 18.63 -10.90 -10.49
C LEU A 303 17.78 -11.44 -9.34
N ASN A 304 17.09 -12.56 -9.53
CA ASN A 304 16.14 -13.13 -8.59
C ASN A 304 16.54 -14.54 -8.10
N LYS A 305 17.85 -14.86 -8.11
CA LYS A 305 18.37 -16.17 -7.68
C LYS A 305 18.16 -16.47 -6.19
N ASP A 306 17.95 -15.44 -5.39
CA ASP A 306 17.69 -15.49 -3.96
C ASP A 306 16.22 -15.79 -3.61
N LEU A 307 15.33 -15.75 -4.61
CA LEU A 307 13.89 -15.92 -4.42
C LEU A 307 13.42 -17.35 -4.71
N GLY A 308 12.59 -17.90 -3.81
CA GLY A 308 11.89 -19.16 -3.98
C GLY A 308 10.57 -19.02 -4.74
N PHE A 309 9.58 -19.87 -4.37
CA PHE A 309 8.27 -19.94 -5.01
C PHE A 309 7.10 -19.74 -4.03
N THR A 310 7.37 -19.24 -2.82
CA THR A 310 6.32 -18.77 -1.91
C THR A 310 5.62 -17.55 -2.48
N ASP A 311 4.42 -17.22 -1.99
CA ASP A 311 3.70 -16.03 -2.47
C ASP A 311 4.49 -14.75 -2.19
N VAL A 312 5.19 -14.66 -1.05
CA VAL A 312 6.10 -13.55 -0.74
C VAL A 312 7.22 -13.42 -1.78
N ASP A 313 7.87 -14.54 -2.13
CA ASP A 313 8.94 -14.55 -3.14
C ASP A 313 8.41 -14.16 -4.54
N ARG A 314 7.15 -14.54 -4.86
CA ARG A 314 6.50 -14.16 -6.12
C ARG A 314 6.22 -12.67 -6.19
N VAL A 315 5.69 -12.08 -5.12
CA VAL A 315 5.45 -10.62 -5.01
C VAL A 315 6.76 -9.86 -5.20
N GLU A 316 7.82 -10.25 -4.48
CA GLU A 316 9.13 -9.59 -4.60
C GLU A 316 9.76 -9.79 -5.99
N ASN A 317 9.59 -10.98 -6.59
CA ASN A 317 10.04 -11.26 -7.95
C ASN A 317 9.39 -10.28 -8.95
N ILE A 318 8.07 -10.10 -8.87
CA ILE A 318 7.34 -9.18 -9.76
C ILE A 318 7.73 -7.73 -9.46
N ARG A 319 7.89 -7.33 -8.20
CA ARG A 319 8.34 -5.99 -7.82
C ARG A 319 9.69 -5.65 -8.47
N ARG A 320 10.69 -6.53 -8.37
CA ARG A 320 12.01 -6.31 -8.99
C ARG A 320 11.91 -6.19 -10.51
N ILE A 321 11.14 -7.05 -11.15
CA ILE A 321 10.96 -7.03 -12.60
C ILE A 321 10.23 -5.77 -13.06
N SER A 322 9.27 -5.29 -12.31
CA SER A 322 8.54 -4.06 -12.60
C SER A 322 9.49 -2.83 -12.59
N GLU A 323 10.37 -2.73 -11.58
CA GLU A 323 11.37 -1.66 -11.53
C GLU A 323 12.40 -1.75 -12.68
N VAL A 324 12.86 -2.95 -13.01
CA VAL A 324 13.76 -3.14 -14.16
C VAL A 324 13.05 -2.76 -15.47
N SER A 325 11.80 -3.19 -15.65
CA SER A 325 10.99 -2.83 -16.83
C SER A 325 10.83 -1.31 -16.97
N ARG A 326 10.58 -0.59 -15.88
CA ARG A 326 10.52 0.87 -15.85
C ARG A 326 11.83 1.51 -16.34
N LEU A 327 12.97 1.01 -15.86
CA LEU A 327 14.28 1.50 -16.30
C LEU A 327 14.54 1.23 -17.78
N MET A 328 14.12 0.06 -18.29
CA MET A 328 14.25 -0.29 -19.72
C MET A 328 13.35 0.60 -20.60
N VAL A 329 12.14 0.90 -20.16
CA VAL A 329 11.22 1.85 -20.85
C VAL A 329 11.82 3.26 -20.84
N ASP A 330 12.40 3.72 -19.71
CA ASP A 330 13.14 4.99 -19.67
C ASP A 330 14.35 5.00 -20.60
N ALA A 331 15.00 3.85 -20.80
CA ALA A 331 16.08 3.68 -21.79
C ALA A 331 15.59 3.71 -23.25
N GLY A 332 14.27 3.79 -23.51
CA GLY A 332 13.68 3.86 -24.84
C GLY A 332 13.43 2.50 -25.49
N LEU A 333 13.41 1.40 -24.72
CA LEU A 333 13.26 0.04 -25.20
C LEU A 333 11.78 -0.43 -25.19
N ILE A 334 11.44 -1.36 -26.08
CA ILE A 334 10.26 -2.19 -25.97
C ILE A 334 10.63 -3.38 -25.08
N THR A 335 10.12 -3.41 -23.85
CA THR A 335 10.46 -4.44 -22.87
C THR A 335 9.41 -5.53 -22.89
N ILE A 336 9.81 -6.75 -23.15
CA ILE A 336 8.92 -7.92 -23.20
C ILE A 336 9.10 -8.68 -21.87
N VAL A 337 8.03 -8.83 -21.10
CA VAL A 337 8.06 -9.48 -19.78
C VAL A 337 7.25 -10.77 -19.85
N SER A 338 7.88 -11.91 -19.68
CA SER A 338 7.25 -13.25 -19.76
C SER A 338 7.26 -13.93 -18.40
N PHE A 339 6.22 -13.67 -17.59
CA PHE A 339 6.07 -14.19 -16.23
C PHE A 339 4.67 -14.76 -16.01
N ILE A 340 4.51 -15.64 -15.01
CA ILE A 340 3.18 -16.08 -14.58
C ILE A 340 2.40 -14.90 -14.00
N SER A 341 3.04 -14.06 -13.15
CA SER A 341 2.47 -12.88 -12.46
C SER A 341 1.02 -13.14 -11.98
N PRO A 342 0.84 -14.04 -10.98
CA PRO A 342 -0.46 -14.62 -10.70
C PRO A 342 -1.46 -13.64 -10.07
N PHE A 343 -1.02 -12.58 -9.40
CA PHE A 343 -1.87 -11.68 -8.64
C PHE A 343 -2.14 -10.36 -9.37
N LYS A 344 -3.39 -9.88 -9.32
CA LYS A 344 -3.81 -8.62 -9.96
C LYS A 344 -3.11 -7.40 -9.35
N SER A 345 -2.85 -7.44 -8.03
CA SER A 345 -2.18 -6.35 -7.30
C SER A 345 -0.79 -6.06 -7.84
N GLU A 346 0.00 -7.09 -8.12
CA GLU A 346 1.36 -6.94 -8.61
C GLU A 346 1.39 -6.49 -10.09
N ARG A 347 0.46 -6.98 -10.93
CA ARG A 347 0.32 -6.50 -12.31
C ARG A 347 -0.12 -5.04 -12.35
N LYS A 348 -1.06 -4.65 -11.45
CA LYS A 348 -1.45 -3.24 -11.29
C LYS A 348 -0.30 -2.38 -10.82
N MET A 349 0.50 -2.83 -9.83
CA MET A 349 1.71 -2.15 -9.38
C MET A 349 2.69 -1.93 -10.54
N ALA A 350 2.93 -2.95 -11.37
CA ALA A 350 3.80 -2.84 -12.53
C ALA A 350 3.30 -1.78 -13.53
N ARG A 351 2.00 -1.76 -13.79
CA ARG A 351 1.33 -0.79 -14.66
C ARG A 351 1.48 0.65 -14.15
N GLU A 352 1.36 0.86 -12.84
CA GLU A 352 1.45 2.19 -12.22
C GLU A 352 2.87 2.80 -12.22
N LEU A 353 3.90 2.03 -12.54
CA LEU A 353 5.29 2.49 -12.61
C LEU A 353 5.65 3.17 -13.95
N VAL A 354 4.84 3.02 -14.98
CA VAL A 354 5.03 3.59 -16.31
C VAL A 354 3.84 4.48 -16.70
N GLU A 355 3.93 5.21 -17.79
CA GLU A 355 2.83 6.05 -18.27
C GLU A 355 1.66 5.18 -18.76
N SER A 356 0.45 5.74 -18.77
CA SER A 356 -0.79 4.99 -18.98
C SER A 356 -0.85 4.24 -20.31
N ASP A 357 -0.18 4.73 -21.34
CA ASP A 357 -0.12 4.13 -22.66
C ASP A 357 1.11 3.24 -22.90
N GLU A 358 1.98 3.11 -21.91
CA GLU A 358 3.24 2.34 -22.00
C GLU A 358 3.13 0.90 -21.47
N PHE A 359 2.02 0.52 -20.85
CA PHE A 359 1.82 -0.82 -20.33
C PHE A 359 0.74 -1.56 -21.13
N ILE A 360 1.11 -2.68 -21.73
CA ILE A 360 0.23 -3.54 -22.53
C ILE A 360 0.19 -4.90 -21.85
N GLU A 361 -0.90 -5.21 -21.14
CA GLU A 361 -1.12 -6.50 -20.49
C GLU A 361 -1.60 -7.52 -21.52
N ILE A 362 -0.88 -8.61 -21.65
CA ILE A 362 -1.16 -9.69 -22.60
C ILE A 362 -1.49 -10.95 -21.80
N TYR A 363 -2.75 -11.32 -21.81
CA TYR A 363 -3.22 -12.54 -21.18
C TYR A 363 -3.12 -13.72 -22.14
N VAL A 364 -2.27 -14.69 -21.80
CA VAL A 364 -2.16 -15.94 -22.57
C VAL A 364 -3.15 -16.94 -21.98
N ASP A 365 -4.36 -16.95 -22.59
CA ASP A 365 -5.47 -17.78 -22.16
C ASP A 365 -5.27 -19.22 -22.62
N THR A 366 -5.01 -20.09 -21.66
CA THR A 366 -4.84 -21.52 -21.87
C THR A 366 -5.41 -22.24 -20.67
N SER A 367 -6.33 -23.16 -20.90
CA SER A 367 -6.92 -23.93 -19.80
C SER A 367 -5.85 -24.76 -19.06
N ILE A 368 -6.10 -25.03 -17.78
CA ILE A 368 -5.16 -25.80 -16.95
C ILE A 368 -4.93 -27.20 -17.51
N GLU A 369 -5.99 -27.84 -18.06
CA GLU A 369 -5.91 -29.17 -18.66
C GLU A 369 -4.98 -29.17 -19.88
N GLU A 370 -5.02 -28.12 -20.70
CA GLU A 370 -4.13 -27.99 -21.84
C GLU A 370 -2.68 -27.69 -21.41
N CYS A 371 -2.51 -26.88 -20.37
CA CYS A 371 -1.19 -26.64 -19.76
C CYS A 371 -0.59 -27.92 -19.18
N GLU A 372 -1.39 -28.73 -18.48
CA GLU A 372 -0.98 -30.03 -17.93
C GLU A 372 -0.63 -31.03 -19.04
N LYS A 373 -1.40 -31.06 -20.13
CA LYS A 373 -1.11 -31.91 -21.29
C LYS A 373 0.22 -31.54 -21.96
N ARG A 374 0.51 -30.26 -22.06
CA ARG A 374 1.77 -29.78 -22.64
C ARG A 374 2.96 -30.04 -21.71
N ASP A 375 2.85 -29.76 -20.46
CA ASP A 375 3.82 -29.88 -19.35
C ASP A 375 5.30 -30.05 -19.77
N PRO A 376 5.88 -29.09 -20.53
CA PRO A 376 7.19 -29.26 -21.18
C PRO A 376 8.34 -29.47 -20.20
N LYS A 377 8.13 -29.10 -18.93
CA LYS A 377 9.14 -29.19 -17.86
C LYS A 377 8.82 -30.26 -16.81
N GLY A 378 7.70 -30.99 -16.97
CA GLY A 378 7.22 -31.99 -16.01
C GLY A 378 6.82 -31.40 -14.64
N LEU A 379 6.50 -30.10 -14.59
CA LEU A 379 6.19 -29.40 -13.34
C LEU A 379 4.78 -29.74 -12.83
N TYR A 380 3.79 -29.86 -13.71
CA TYR A 380 2.44 -30.30 -13.34
C TYR A 380 2.44 -31.71 -12.76
N LYS A 381 3.17 -32.61 -13.40
CA LYS A 381 3.33 -33.99 -12.88
C LYS A 381 3.95 -34.01 -11.49
N LYS A 382 4.94 -33.15 -11.22
CA LYS A 382 5.55 -33.01 -9.88
C LYS A 382 4.59 -32.39 -8.87
N ALA A 383 3.82 -31.37 -9.26
CA ALA A 383 2.84 -30.71 -8.40
C ALA A 383 1.71 -31.67 -8.00
N ARG A 384 1.10 -32.37 -8.98
CA ARG A 384 0.07 -33.40 -8.72
C ARG A 384 0.54 -34.55 -7.85
N SER A 385 1.83 -34.93 -7.92
CA SER A 385 2.41 -35.96 -7.04
C SER A 385 2.84 -35.41 -5.67
N GLY A 386 2.57 -34.16 -5.33
CA GLY A 386 2.94 -33.53 -4.05
C GLY A 386 4.44 -33.24 -3.87
N LYS A 387 5.25 -33.48 -4.90
CA LYS A 387 6.70 -33.19 -4.89
C LYS A 387 7.04 -31.72 -5.08
N LEU A 388 6.12 -30.93 -5.60
CA LEU A 388 6.26 -29.48 -5.79
C LEU A 388 5.08 -28.79 -5.12
N LYS A 389 5.36 -27.94 -4.13
CA LYS A 389 4.36 -27.13 -3.40
C LYS A 389 4.30 -25.71 -3.96
N ASN A 390 3.22 -25.00 -3.67
CA ASN A 390 2.97 -23.60 -4.09
C ASN A 390 2.99 -23.44 -5.63
N PHE A 391 2.42 -24.40 -6.36
CA PHE A 391 2.38 -24.36 -7.81
C PHE A 391 1.11 -23.64 -8.31
N THR A 392 1.29 -22.55 -9.08
CA THR A 392 0.18 -21.74 -9.58
C THR A 392 -0.78 -22.54 -10.45
N GLY A 393 -2.06 -22.52 -10.11
CA GLY A 393 -3.12 -23.26 -10.77
C GLY A 393 -3.43 -24.63 -10.16
N ILE A 394 -2.61 -25.14 -9.21
CA ILE A 394 -2.84 -26.38 -8.48
C ILE A 394 -3.13 -26.09 -7.00
N ASP A 395 -2.14 -25.64 -6.26
CA ASP A 395 -2.20 -25.34 -4.83
C ASP A 395 -1.93 -23.85 -4.49
N SER A 396 -1.69 -23.01 -5.51
CA SER A 396 -1.61 -21.54 -5.42
C SER A 396 -2.52 -20.90 -6.50
N ASN A 397 -3.23 -19.85 -6.14
CA ASN A 397 -4.20 -19.20 -6.99
C ASN A 397 -3.56 -18.46 -8.17
N TYR A 398 -4.31 -18.38 -9.28
CA TYR A 398 -4.05 -17.49 -10.40
C TYR A 398 -5.27 -16.58 -10.60
N GLU A 399 -5.07 -15.28 -10.53
CA GLU A 399 -6.12 -14.27 -10.70
C GLU A 399 -6.13 -13.79 -12.16
N ILE A 400 -7.14 -14.21 -12.92
CA ILE A 400 -7.32 -13.82 -14.32
C ILE A 400 -7.40 -12.29 -14.45
N PRO A 401 -6.68 -11.66 -15.41
CA PRO A 401 -6.80 -10.22 -15.66
C PRO A 401 -8.23 -9.78 -15.93
N SER A 402 -8.63 -8.63 -15.39
CA SER A 402 -9.99 -8.12 -15.56
C SER A 402 -10.20 -7.38 -16.89
N SER A 403 -9.15 -6.73 -17.42
CA SER A 403 -9.20 -5.92 -18.63
C SER A 403 -7.82 -5.85 -19.28
N PRO A 404 -7.27 -6.98 -19.76
CA PRO A 404 -6.01 -6.98 -20.49
C PRO A 404 -6.19 -6.30 -21.84
N GLU A 405 -5.16 -5.66 -22.37
CA GLU A 405 -5.18 -5.05 -23.71
C GLU A 405 -5.25 -6.11 -24.80
N ILE A 406 -4.67 -7.28 -24.57
CA ILE A 406 -4.66 -8.38 -25.57
C ILE A 406 -4.94 -9.71 -24.84
N ILE A 407 -5.79 -10.53 -25.45
CA ILE A 407 -6.05 -11.91 -25.04
C ILE A 407 -5.59 -12.85 -26.16
N LEU A 408 -4.71 -13.79 -25.83
CA LEU A 408 -4.13 -14.75 -26.76
C LEU A 408 -4.64 -16.17 -26.46
N GLU A 409 -5.52 -16.70 -27.30
CA GLU A 409 -6.11 -18.04 -27.14
C GLU A 409 -5.25 -19.12 -27.80
N THR A 410 -4.37 -19.74 -27.04
CA THR A 410 -3.39 -20.73 -27.58
C THR A 410 -3.96 -22.07 -27.97
N LYS A 411 -5.24 -22.32 -27.72
CA LYS A 411 -5.94 -23.53 -28.15
C LYS A 411 -6.34 -23.48 -29.65
N ILE A 412 -6.56 -22.26 -30.15
CA ILE A 412 -7.16 -22.05 -31.49
C ILE A 412 -6.09 -21.69 -32.53
N LYS A 413 -5.10 -20.87 -32.10
CA LYS A 413 -4.10 -20.28 -33.00
C LYS A 413 -2.68 -20.75 -32.65
N SER A 414 -1.83 -20.80 -33.69
CA SER A 414 -0.40 -21.07 -33.49
C SER A 414 0.33 -19.92 -32.82
N ALA A 415 1.50 -20.19 -32.25
CA ALA A 415 2.32 -19.18 -31.60
C ALA A 415 2.75 -18.06 -32.57
N GLU A 416 2.94 -18.38 -33.87
CA GLU A 416 3.26 -17.41 -34.94
C GLU A 416 2.10 -16.46 -35.20
N GLU A 417 0.87 -16.98 -35.37
CA GLU A 417 -0.33 -16.19 -35.57
C GLU A 417 -0.61 -15.26 -34.38
N LEU A 418 -0.45 -15.76 -33.14
CA LEU A 418 -0.62 -14.98 -31.93
C LEU A 418 0.43 -13.87 -31.81
N ALA A 419 1.67 -14.14 -32.22
CA ALA A 419 2.71 -13.13 -32.28
C ALA A 419 2.38 -12.04 -33.32
N ASP A 420 1.82 -12.40 -34.48
CA ASP A 420 1.38 -11.45 -35.51
C ASP A 420 0.26 -10.53 -35.01
N GLU A 421 -0.67 -11.03 -34.19
CA GLU A 421 -1.70 -10.21 -33.56
C GLU A 421 -1.10 -9.12 -32.66
N VAL A 422 -0.09 -9.46 -31.85
CA VAL A 422 0.60 -8.49 -31.00
C VAL A 422 1.36 -7.45 -31.85
N ILE A 423 2.04 -7.89 -32.93
CA ILE A 423 2.72 -6.96 -33.84
C ILE A 423 1.72 -6.03 -34.54
N LEU A 424 0.56 -6.53 -34.93
CA LEU A 424 -0.52 -5.73 -35.54
C LEU A 424 -1.03 -4.68 -34.55
N TYR A 425 -1.26 -5.08 -33.29
CA TYR A 425 -1.66 -4.18 -32.21
C TYR A 425 -0.64 -3.04 -32.04
N LEU A 426 0.67 -3.37 -31.96
CA LEU A 426 1.73 -2.37 -31.80
C LEU A 426 1.77 -1.37 -32.97
N LYS A 427 1.53 -1.81 -34.20
CA LYS A 427 1.41 -0.93 -35.39
C LYS A 427 0.18 -0.03 -35.30
N GLN A 428 -0.98 -0.59 -34.91
CA GLN A 428 -2.24 0.14 -34.82
C GLN A 428 -2.15 1.28 -33.79
N TYR A 429 -1.42 1.06 -32.69
CA TYR A 429 -1.24 2.06 -31.63
C TYR A 429 0.05 2.89 -31.77
N ASN A 430 0.70 2.85 -32.97
CA ASN A 430 1.91 3.61 -33.28
C ASN A 430 3.05 3.41 -32.26
N LYS A 431 3.25 2.18 -31.78
CA LYS A 431 4.39 1.83 -30.91
C LYS A 431 5.65 1.47 -31.72
N ILE A 432 5.45 0.97 -32.93
CA ILE A 432 6.54 0.54 -33.87
C ILE A 432 6.34 1.10 -35.26
#